data_523410325747786559e7135be2945658
#
_entry.id   523410325747786559e7135be2945658
#
_cell.length_a   1.000
_cell.length_b   1.000
_cell.length_c   1.000
_cell.angle_alpha   90.00
_cell.angle_beta   90.00
_cell.angle_gamma   90.00
#
_symmetry.space_group_name_H-M   'P 1'
#
loop_
_entity.id
_entity.type
_entity.pdbx_description
1 polymer ?
#
loop_
_entity_poly.entity_id
_entity_poly.type
_entity_poly.pdbx_seq_one_letter_code
_entity_poly.pdbx_strand_id
1 'polypeptide(L)'
;MSKFLLPLLVALSLPTSVNASGFWLLTTIVKKPAAFKEYVQEFKPWLKSVGGSLVMKDSDPQIVEGRGGKLSVVISFPSKQAAIDAYNSPEYQELTKKRWASTKKTNLIIMGLNK
;
A
#
# COMPACT_ATOMS: atom_id res chain seq x y z
N MET A 1 30.98 -21.53 -19.55
CA MET A 1 30.73 -20.35 -20.34
C MET A 1 30.30 -19.21 -19.45
N SER A 2 31.16 -18.22 -19.37
CA SER A 2 30.88 -17.08 -18.49
C SER A 2 29.68 -16.27 -18.93
N LYS A 3 29.30 -16.36 -20.16
CA LYS A 3 28.16 -15.59 -20.67
C LYS A 3 26.84 -15.99 -20.03
N PHE A 4 26.79 -17.11 -19.37
CA PHE A 4 25.58 -17.52 -18.68
C PHE A 4 25.29 -16.68 -17.45
N LEU A 5 26.30 -15.99 -16.98
CA LEU A 5 26.12 -15.17 -15.80
C LEU A 5 25.16 -14.01 -16.06
N LEU A 6 25.12 -13.51 -17.28
CA LEU A 6 24.26 -12.39 -17.61
C LEU A 6 22.77 -12.67 -17.38
N PRO A 7 22.24 -13.82 -17.83
CA PRO A 7 20.86 -14.12 -17.54
C PRO A 7 20.58 -14.22 -16.04
N LEU A 8 21.55 -14.71 -15.30
CA LEU A 8 21.40 -14.83 -13.87
C LEU A 8 21.30 -13.46 -13.21
N LEU A 9 22.08 -12.52 -13.69
CA LEU A 9 22.04 -11.17 -13.15
C LEU A 9 20.69 -10.51 -13.40
N VAL A 10 20.14 -10.74 -14.57
CA VAL A 10 18.81 -10.21 -14.87
C VAL A 10 17.78 -10.80 -13.92
N ALA A 11 17.88 -12.11 -13.68
CA ALA A 11 16.95 -12.76 -12.76
C ALA A 11 17.10 -12.20 -11.34
N LEU A 12 18.30 -11.82 -10.94
CA LEU A 12 18.52 -11.27 -9.61
C LEU A 12 17.85 -9.91 -9.44
N SER A 13 17.68 -9.15 -10.50
CA SER A 13 17.03 -7.86 -10.39
C SER A 13 15.53 -7.98 -10.19
N LEU A 14 14.91 -9.10 -10.56
CA LEU A 14 13.50 -9.32 -10.40
C LEU A 14 13.07 -9.63 -8.96
N PRO A 15 13.85 -10.44 -8.20
CA PRO A 15 13.43 -10.82 -6.86
C PRO A 15 13.21 -9.67 -5.90
N THR A 16 13.74 -8.48 -6.19
CA THR A 16 13.55 -7.36 -5.28
C THR A 16 12.08 -7.00 -5.10
N SER A 17 11.26 -7.20 -6.14
CA SER A 17 9.83 -6.92 -6.04
C SER A 17 9.10 -8.00 -5.25
N VAL A 18 9.72 -9.18 -5.09
CA VAL A 18 9.12 -10.31 -4.38
C VAL A 18 9.46 -10.28 -2.90
N ASN A 19 10.37 -9.39 -2.50
CA ASN A 19 10.80 -9.30 -1.11
C ASN A 19 9.86 -8.51 -0.22
N ALA A 20 8.73 -8.09 -0.75
CA ALA A 20 7.75 -7.39 0.04
C ALA A 20 7.26 -8.31 1.15
N SER A 21 7.34 -7.84 2.40
CA SER A 21 6.91 -8.63 3.54
C SER A 21 6.11 -7.83 4.55
N GLY A 22 5.82 -6.58 4.26
CA GLY A 22 4.95 -5.76 5.08
C GLY A 22 3.80 -5.25 4.24
N PHE A 23 2.64 -5.08 4.86
CA PHE A 23 1.44 -4.71 4.12
C PHE A 23 0.54 -3.80 4.92
N TRP A 24 -0.09 -2.86 4.24
CA TRP A 24 -1.25 -2.15 4.75
C TRP A 24 -2.47 -2.79 4.11
N LEU A 25 -3.45 -3.16 4.93
CA LEU A 25 -4.76 -3.59 4.47
C LEU A 25 -5.74 -2.51 4.91
N LEU A 26 -6.36 -1.85 3.96
CA LEU A 26 -7.24 -0.74 4.23
C LEU A 26 -8.61 -0.99 3.62
N THR A 27 -9.66 -0.76 4.43
CA THR A 27 -11.02 -0.70 3.90
C THR A 27 -11.62 0.63 4.33
N THR A 28 -12.38 1.25 3.44
CA THR A 28 -12.94 2.57 3.74
C THR A 28 -14.15 2.85 2.86
N ILE A 29 -14.90 3.88 3.22
CA ILE A 29 -15.96 4.42 2.38
C ILE A 29 -15.55 5.82 1.98
N VAL A 30 -15.50 6.06 0.68
CA VAL A 30 -15.19 7.39 0.15
C VAL A 30 -16.46 8.22 0.16
N LYS A 31 -16.48 9.29 0.95
CA LYS A 31 -17.63 10.17 1.05
C LYS A 31 -17.49 11.45 0.22
N LYS A 32 -16.25 11.83 -0.12
CA LYS A 32 -15.97 13.00 -0.95
C LYS A 32 -15.00 12.60 -2.06
N PRO A 33 -15.53 12.14 -3.20
CA PRO A 33 -14.68 11.60 -4.27
C PRO A 33 -13.63 12.57 -4.81
N ALA A 34 -13.96 13.84 -4.98
CA ALA A 34 -12.99 14.80 -5.51
C ALA A 34 -11.83 15.02 -4.55
N ALA A 35 -12.15 15.15 -3.26
CA ALA A 35 -11.11 15.33 -2.24
C ALA A 35 -10.27 14.07 -2.09
N PHE A 36 -10.89 12.91 -2.19
CA PHE A 36 -10.16 11.65 -2.11
C PHE A 36 -9.21 11.50 -3.29
N LYS A 37 -9.61 11.96 -4.46
CA LYS A 37 -8.77 11.92 -5.64
C LYS A 37 -7.50 12.76 -5.43
N GLU A 38 -7.63 13.94 -4.80
CA GLU A 38 -6.46 14.76 -4.48
C GLU A 38 -5.51 14.02 -3.55
N TYR A 39 -6.06 13.37 -2.53
CA TYR A 39 -5.25 12.53 -1.64
C TYR A 39 -4.47 11.48 -2.43
N VAL A 40 -5.16 10.76 -3.32
CA VAL A 40 -4.54 9.68 -4.09
C VAL A 40 -3.43 10.23 -5.00
N GLN A 41 -3.63 11.40 -5.60
CA GLN A 41 -2.62 12.01 -6.47
C GLN A 41 -1.32 12.33 -5.71
N GLU A 42 -1.44 12.72 -4.44
CA GLU A 42 -0.27 12.99 -3.62
C GLU A 42 0.28 11.72 -2.99
N PHE A 43 -0.59 10.76 -2.72
CA PHE A 43 -0.20 9.48 -2.13
C PHE A 43 0.71 8.66 -3.03
N LYS A 44 0.40 8.60 -4.32
CA LYS A 44 1.14 7.74 -5.24
C LYS A 44 2.64 8.04 -5.30
N PRO A 45 3.06 9.29 -5.53
CA PRO A 45 4.50 9.57 -5.57
C PRO A 45 5.15 9.39 -4.20
N TRP A 46 4.44 9.71 -3.12
CA TRP A 46 4.98 9.49 -1.79
C TRP A 46 5.19 7.99 -1.53
N LEU A 47 4.22 7.17 -1.88
CA LEU A 47 4.30 5.72 -1.68
C LEU A 47 5.53 5.16 -2.39
N LYS A 48 5.74 5.58 -3.63
CA LYS A 48 6.91 5.14 -4.38
C LYS A 48 8.20 5.55 -3.69
N SER A 49 8.23 6.74 -3.11
CA SER A 49 9.45 7.26 -2.46
C SER A 49 9.84 6.44 -1.23
N VAL A 50 8.90 5.76 -0.60
CA VAL A 50 9.18 4.95 0.59
C VAL A 50 9.23 3.45 0.27
N GLY A 51 9.33 3.12 -1.00
CA GLY A 51 9.47 1.72 -1.43
C GLY A 51 8.19 0.92 -1.40
N GLY A 52 7.05 1.60 -1.33
CA GLY A 52 5.76 0.93 -1.32
C GLY A 52 5.18 0.74 -2.70
N SER A 53 4.24 -0.17 -2.80
CA SER A 53 3.56 -0.49 -4.06
C SER A 53 2.11 -0.86 -3.80
N LEU A 54 1.25 -0.47 -4.73
CA LEU A 54 -0.13 -0.91 -4.70
C LEU A 54 -0.20 -2.34 -5.20
N VAL A 55 -0.67 -3.25 -4.35
CA VAL A 55 -0.82 -4.66 -4.72
C VAL A 55 -2.17 -4.88 -5.37
N MET A 56 -3.20 -4.33 -4.77
CA MET A 56 -4.58 -4.63 -5.17
C MET A 56 -5.51 -3.53 -4.71
N LYS A 57 -6.50 -3.24 -5.52
CA LYS A 57 -7.56 -2.31 -5.16
C LYS A 57 -8.87 -2.84 -5.74
N ASP A 58 -9.91 -2.83 -4.92
CA ASP A 58 -11.25 -3.22 -5.36
C ASP A 58 -12.24 -2.17 -4.84
N SER A 59 -13.00 -1.59 -5.74
CA SER A 59 -13.97 -0.56 -5.40
C SER A 59 -15.35 -1.12 -5.08
N ASP A 60 -15.53 -2.43 -5.24
CA ASP A 60 -16.81 -3.07 -4.99
C ASP A 60 -16.61 -4.51 -4.51
N PRO A 61 -15.90 -4.70 -3.39
CA PRO A 61 -15.60 -6.03 -2.90
C PRO A 61 -16.86 -6.72 -2.38
N GLN A 62 -16.86 -8.04 -2.47
CA GLN A 62 -17.92 -8.84 -1.87
C GLN A 62 -17.57 -9.05 -0.39
N ILE A 63 -18.39 -8.52 0.49
CA ILE A 63 -18.19 -8.68 1.93
C ILE A 63 -18.89 -9.96 2.36
N VAL A 64 -18.12 -10.95 2.76
CA VAL A 64 -18.64 -12.26 3.12
C VAL A 64 -19.08 -12.29 4.58
N GLU A 65 -18.31 -11.66 5.44
CA GLU A 65 -18.63 -11.57 6.87
C GLU A 65 -18.18 -10.21 7.39
N GLY A 66 -18.92 -9.69 8.37
CA GLY A 66 -18.56 -8.47 9.04
C GLY A 66 -18.97 -7.23 8.26
N ARG A 67 -18.32 -6.13 8.61
CA ARG A 67 -18.58 -4.83 7.98
C ARG A 67 -17.32 -4.39 7.28
N GLY A 68 -17.44 -4.04 6.03
CA GLY A 68 -16.32 -3.52 5.28
C GLY A 68 -16.69 -2.24 4.57
N GLY A 69 -15.69 -1.53 4.12
CA GLY A 69 -15.91 -0.40 3.27
C GLY A 69 -16.07 -0.82 1.82
N LYS A 70 -16.57 0.11 1.02
CA LYS A 70 -16.72 -0.15 -0.41
C LYS A 70 -15.39 -0.19 -1.14
N LEU A 71 -14.36 0.43 -0.57
CA LEU A 71 -13.03 0.43 -1.15
C LEU A 71 -12.10 -0.41 -0.29
N SER A 72 -11.46 -1.39 -0.89
CA SER A 72 -10.47 -2.23 -0.23
C SER A 72 -9.16 -2.13 -0.98
N VAL A 73 -8.06 -1.93 -0.23
CA VAL A 73 -6.75 -1.68 -0.82
C VAL A 73 -5.69 -2.46 -0.07
N VAL A 74 -4.76 -3.03 -0.80
CA VAL A 74 -3.59 -3.69 -0.23
C VAL A 74 -2.35 -3.00 -0.77
N ILE A 75 -1.51 -2.51 0.14
CA ILE A 75 -0.25 -1.84 -0.17
C ILE A 75 0.87 -2.69 0.40
N SER A 76 1.95 -2.86 -0.37
CA SER A 76 3.10 -3.62 0.10
C SER A 76 4.28 -2.70 0.42
N PHE A 77 5.12 -3.15 1.34
CA PHE A 77 6.36 -2.48 1.74
C PHE A 77 7.46 -3.53 1.86
N PRO A 78 8.73 -3.10 1.84
CA PRO A 78 9.84 -4.06 1.96
C PRO A 78 9.81 -4.91 3.23
N SER A 79 9.25 -4.38 4.33
CA SER A 79 9.15 -5.10 5.59
C SER A 79 7.98 -4.58 6.40
N LYS A 80 7.61 -5.32 7.44
CA LYS A 80 6.58 -4.85 8.35
C LYS A 80 7.02 -3.56 9.02
N GLN A 81 8.30 -3.47 9.40
CA GLN A 81 8.79 -2.24 10.03
C GLN A 81 8.73 -1.06 9.08
N ALA A 82 9.07 -1.29 7.80
CA ALA A 82 8.95 -0.23 6.80
C ALA A 82 7.51 0.25 6.65
N ALA A 83 6.55 -0.69 6.72
CA ALA A 83 5.13 -0.34 6.64
C ALA A 83 4.71 0.50 7.85
N ILE A 84 5.20 0.16 9.03
CA ILE A 84 4.93 0.91 10.26
C ILE A 84 5.55 2.29 10.19
N ASP A 85 6.81 2.35 9.81
CA ASP A 85 7.54 3.62 9.73
C ASP A 85 6.91 4.56 8.70
N ALA A 86 6.48 4.01 7.58
CA ALA A 86 5.81 4.81 6.55
C ALA A 86 4.54 5.43 7.09
N TYR A 87 3.73 4.67 7.80
CA TYR A 87 2.50 5.20 8.36
C TYR A 87 2.77 6.31 9.37
N ASN A 88 3.78 6.15 10.19
CA ASN A 88 4.11 7.11 11.25
C ASN A 88 4.98 8.26 10.77
N SER A 89 5.39 8.29 9.52
CA SER A 89 6.22 9.38 9.02
C SER A 89 5.47 10.71 9.06
N PRO A 90 6.16 11.82 9.34
CA PRO A 90 5.52 13.13 9.35
C PRO A 90 4.84 13.44 8.02
N GLU A 91 5.44 13.03 6.93
CA GLU A 91 4.90 13.26 5.59
C GLU A 91 3.55 12.58 5.42
N TYR A 92 3.46 11.31 5.82
CA TYR A 92 2.20 10.61 5.68
C TYR A 92 1.15 11.12 6.66
N GLN A 93 1.55 11.45 7.87
CA GLN A 93 0.62 11.97 8.86
C GLN A 93 -0.01 13.28 8.40
N GLU A 94 0.73 14.10 7.66
CA GLU A 94 0.18 15.31 7.07
C GLU A 94 -0.75 14.97 5.90
N LEU A 95 -0.31 14.06 5.04
CA LEU A 95 -1.07 13.65 3.87
C LEU A 95 -2.38 12.96 4.25
N THR A 96 -2.36 12.13 5.27
CA THR A 96 -3.52 11.33 5.65
C THR A 96 -4.68 12.17 6.19
N LYS A 97 -4.43 13.43 6.56
CA LYS A 97 -5.50 14.33 6.95
C LYS A 97 -6.51 14.50 5.81
N LYS A 98 -6.03 14.52 4.58
CA LYS A 98 -6.90 14.57 3.41
C LYS A 98 -7.74 13.32 3.26
N ARG A 99 -7.16 12.16 3.59
CA ARG A 99 -7.92 10.91 3.56
C ARG A 99 -8.99 10.91 4.63
N TRP A 100 -8.66 11.33 5.85
CA TRP A 100 -9.65 11.39 6.92
C TRP A 100 -10.82 12.31 6.57
N ALA A 101 -10.51 13.44 5.96
CA ALA A 101 -11.55 14.41 5.59
C ALA A 101 -12.45 13.91 4.46
N SER A 102 -11.98 12.98 3.64
CA SER A 102 -12.70 12.52 2.45
C SER A 102 -13.29 11.13 2.58
N THR A 103 -13.03 10.42 3.69
CA THR A 103 -13.50 9.05 3.88
C THR A 103 -14.18 8.90 5.24
N LYS A 104 -14.83 7.75 5.44
CA LYS A 104 -15.41 7.39 6.72
C LYS A 104 -15.31 5.88 6.91
N LYS A 105 -15.45 5.45 8.17
CA LYS A 105 -15.46 4.03 8.54
C LYS A 105 -14.22 3.31 7.99
N THR A 106 -13.08 3.91 8.23
CA THR A 106 -11.82 3.38 7.75
C THR A 106 -11.24 2.38 8.74
N ASN A 107 -10.80 1.25 8.20
CA ASN A 107 -9.99 0.29 8.94
C ASN A 107 -8.67 0.16 8.20
N LEU A 108 -7.58 0.28 8.92
CA LEU A 108 -6.26 0.08 8.36
C LEU A 108 -5.46 -0.78 9.33
N ILE A 109 -5.00 -1.91 8.86
CA ILE A 109 -4.13 -2.76 9.67
C ILE A 109 -2.82 -2.96 8.94
N ILE A 110 -1.77 -3.12 9.72
CA ILE A 110 -0.43 -3.37 9.19
C ILE A 110 -0.06 -4.79 9.55
N MET A 111 0.32 -5.55 8.53
CA MET A 111 0.70 -6.95 8.69
C MET A 111 2.09 -7.19 8.15
N GLY A 112 2.69 -8.24 8.63
CA GLY A 112 3.96 -8.71 8.10
C GLY A 112 3.92 -10.20 7.94
N LEU A 113 4.80 -10.71 7.08
CA LEU A 113 4.94 -12.15 6.93
C LEU A 113 5.76 -12.71 8.09
N ASN A 114 5.28 -13.79 8.65
CA ASN A 114 6.03 -14.52 9.66
C ASN A 114 6.99 -15.47 8.98
N LYS A 115 8.18 -15.58 9.53
CA LYS A 115 9.18 -16.46 8.95
C LYS A 115 9.60 -17.50 9.93
#